data_e1062318d180dc57c5ffa1a45183a212
#
_entry.id   e1062318d180dc57c5ffa1a45183a212
#
_cell.length_a   1.000
_cell.length_b   1.000
_cell.length_c   1.000
_cell.angle_alpha   90.00
_cell.angle_beta   90.00
_cell.angle_gamma   90.00
#
_symmetry.space_group_name_H-M   'P 1'
#
loop_
_entity.id
_entity.type
_entity.pdbx_description
1 polymer ?
#
loop_
_entity_poly.entity_id
_entity_poly.type
_entity_poly.pdbx_seq_one_letter_code
_entity_poly.pdbx_strand_id
1 'polypeptide(L)'
;MDGLDTSRLTDLKDKIINKLEETELYRFKGTVSKLLGLTVEVKLPGLKVGDLCYIETKDGRRKPAEVQAFKGEVAQLLLLYDGEGIGQGSLVTSTGRPITIPVGDFLLGRLINPMGEPIDGKPLDTTGATWRPVEGPPPGPFERPIITEVFSTGVRAIDSCMTMGCGQRLGLFAGSGVGKSTLLGMIARNSDA
;
A
#
# COMPACT_ATOMS: atom_id res chain seq x y z
N MET A 1 -19.87 -51.38 4.46
CA MET A 1 -18.62 -50.92 3.82
C MET A 1 -18.91 -49.54 3.28
N ASP A 2 -18.68 -48.55 4.12
CA ASP A 2 -19.01 -47.15 3.82
C ASP A 2 -18.06 -46.62 2.72
N GLY A 3 -18.68 -46.13 1.65
CA GLY A 3 -17.97 -45.50 0.57
C GLY A 3 -17.26 -44.22 1.07
N LEU A 4 -15.94 -44.23 1.00
CA LEU A 4 -15.12 -43.04 1.20
C LEU A 4 -15.65 -41.92 0.29
N ASP A 5 -16.10 -40.84 0.93
CA ASP A 5 -16.64 -39.66 0.25
C ASP A 5 -15.50 -38.99 -0.60
N THR A 6 -15.39 -39.46 -1.83
CA THR A 6 -14.36 -39.01 -2.80
C THR A 6 -14.49 -37.52 -3.10
N SER A 7 -15.67 -36.90 -2.90
CA SER A 7 -15.90 -35.49 -3.12
C SER A 7 -15.15 -34.63 -2.09
N ARG A 8 -15.17 -35.04 -0.81
CA ARG A 8 -14.43 -34.39 0.28
C ARG A 8 -12.91 -34.47 0.12
N LEU A 9 -12.43 -35.61 -0.40
CA LEU A 9 -11.00 -35.79 -0.67
C LEU A 9 -10.51 -34.91 -1.83
N THR A 10 -11.35 -34.77 -2.87
CA THR A 10 -11.04 -33.87 -4.00
C THR A 10 -11.03 -32.40 -3.55
N ASP A 11 -12.01 -31.97 -2.76
CA ASP A 11 -12.11 -30.62 -2.23
C ASP A 11 -10.92 -30.26 -1.29
N LEU A 12 -10.51 -31.24 -0.48
CA LEU A 12 -9.32 -31.09 0.39
C LEU A 12 -8.02 -31.02 -0.42
N LYS A 13 -7.89 -31.84 -1.46
CA LYS A 13 -6.76 -31.83 -2.38
C LYS A 13 -6.62 -30.47 -3.09
N ASP A 14 -7.72 -29.94 -3.62
CA ASP A 14 -7.72 -28.66 -4.32
C ASP A 14 -7.41 -27.50 -3.37
N LYS A 15 -7.93 -27.53 -2.13
CA LYS A 15 -7.55 -26.57 -1.08
C LYS A 15 -6.07 -26.64 -0.70
N ILE A 16 -5.50 -27.83 -0.64
CA ILE A 16 -4.07 -28.02 -0.33
C ILE A 16 -3.21 -27.54 -1.49
N ILE A 17 -3.58 -27.86 -2.74
CA ILE A 17 -2.85 -27.42 -3.94
C ILE A 17 -2.86 -25.90 -4.03
N ASN A 18 -4.05 -25.26 -3.91
CA ASN A 18 -4.15 -23.80 -3.94
C ASN A 18 -3.32 -23.16 -2.82
N LYS A 19 -3.35 -23.73 -1.62
CA LYS A 19 -2.54 -23.22 -0.50
C LYS A 19 -1.04 -23.43 -0.68
N LEU A 20 -0.61 -24.46 -1.39
CA LEU A 20 0.79 -24.69 -1.76
C LEU A 20 1.24 -23.75 -2.87
N GLU A 21 0.39 -23.47 -3.86
CA GLU A 21 0.67 -22.48 -4.93
C GLU A 21 0.74 -21.05 -4.39
N GLU A 22 -0.05 -20.73 -3.37
CA GLU A 22 0.01 -19.44 -2.66
C GLU A 22 1.17 -19.33 -1.66
N THR A 23 1.81 -20.45 -1.29
CA THR A 23 2.86 -20.48 -0.29
C THR A 23 4.23 -20.47 -0.97
N GLU A 24 4.96 -19.36 -0.83
CA GLU A 24 6.36 -19.30 -1.20
C GLU A 24 7.17 -20.30 -0.36
N LEU A 25 7.55 -21.43 -0.96
CA LEU A 25 8.34 -22.48 -0.32
C LEU A 25 9.78 -22.06 0.01
N TYR A 26 10.29 -20.98 -0.62
CA TYR A 26 11.63 -20.47 -0.43
C TYR A 26 11.60 -18.95 -0.26
N ARG A 27 11.99 -18.47 0.92
CA ARG A 27 12.28 -17.06 1.14
C ARG A 27 13.78 -16.85 1.09
N PHE A 28 14.25 -16.16 0.08
CA PHE A 28 15.64 -15.74 0.03
C PHE A 28 15.90 -14.72 1.15
N LYS A 29 17.00 -14.94 1.89
CA LYS A 29 17.49 -14.01 2.90
C LYS A 29 18.77 -13.37 2.39
N GLY A 30 18.86 -12.07 2.51
CA GLY A 30 20.05 -11.28 2.23
C GLY A 30 20.53 -10.55 3.46
N THR A 31 21.57 -9.76 3.28
CA THR A 31 22.12 -8.92 4.35
C THR A 31 22.34 -7.51 3.85
N VAL A 32 22.18 -6.55 4.76
CA VAL A 32 22.51 -5.15 4.53
C VAL A 32 24.02 -5.02 4.37
N SER A 33 24.45 -4.49 3.24
CA SER A 33 25.86 -4.19 2.95
C SER A 33 26.21 -2.74 3.33
N LYS A 34 25.26 -1.81 3.12
CA LYS A 34 25.48 -0.37 3.37
C LYS A 34 24.15 0.32 3.69
N LEU A 35 24.21 1.35 4.53
CA LEU A 35 23.10 2.24 4.84
C LEU A 35 23.53 3.68 4.59
N LEU A 36 22.74 4.43 3.81
CA LEU A 36 22.96 5.83 3.45
C LEU A 36 21.63 6.60 3.62
N GLY A 37 21.45 7.25 4.75
CA GLY A 37 20.16 7.89 5.07
C GLY A 37 19.03 6.87 5.10
N LEU A 38 18.04 6.99 4.21
CA LEU A 38 16.94 6.04 4.08
C LEU A 38 17.19 4.96 3.01
N THR A 39 18.33 5.01 2.31
CA THR A 39 18.65 4.02 1.27
C THR A 39 19.53 2.92 1.86
N VAL A 40 19.12 1.67 1.65
CA VAL A 40 19.82 0.47 2.11
C VAL A 40 20.28 -0.33 0.90
N GLU A 41 21.56 -0.67 0.84
CA GLU A 41 22.12 -1.56 -0.16
C GLU A 41 22.16 -2.99 0.36
N VAL A 42 21.60 -3.91 -0.41
CA VAL A 42 21.42 -5.32 -0.01
C VAL A 42 21.84 -6.25 -1.13
N LYS A 43 22.51 -7.34 -0.79
CA LYS A 43 22.74 -8.48 -1.68
C LYS A 43 21.69 -9.53 -1.42
N LEU A 44 20.70 -9.62 -2.32
CA LEU A 44 19.62 -10.57 -2.22
C LEU A 44 19.15 -10.93 -3.65
N PRO A 45 19.29 -12.19 -4.08
CA PRO A 45 18.84 -12.62 -5.41
C PRO A 45 17.32 -12.68 -5.49
N GLY A 46 16.79 -12.58 -6.72
CA GLY A 46 15.36 -12.77 -6.99
C GLY A 46 14.45 -11.59 -6.67
N LEU A 47 15.01 -10.44 -6.29
CA LEU A 47 14.26 -9.20 -6.07
C LEU A 47 13.80 -8.58 -7.40
N LYS A 48 12.67 -7.87 -7.33
CA LYS A 48 12.14 -7.02 -8.39
C LYS A 48 11.94 -5.59 -7.85
N VAL A 49 12.01 -4.61 -8.73
CA VAL A 49 11.65 -3.22 -8.35
C VAL A 49 10.20 -3.19 -7.89
N GLY A 50 9.94 -2.51 -6.78
CA GLY A 50 8.63 -2.45 -6.12
C GLY A 50 8.39 -3.56 -5.09
N ASP A 51 9.26 -4.57 -4.98
CA ASP A 51 9.09 -5.62 -3.95
C ASP A 51 9.24 -5.04 -2.54
N LEU A 52 8.31 -5.44 -1.66
CA LEU A 52 8.40 -5.17 -0.23
C LEU A 52 9.38 -6.14 0.42
N CYS A 53 10.33 -5.59 1.15
CA CYS A 53 11.29 -6.31 1.98
C CYS A 53 11.14 -5.91 3.45
N TYR A 54 11.51 -6.81 4.35
CA TYR A 54 11.63 -6.51 5.77
C TYR A 54 13.08 -6.64 6.21
N ILE A 55 13.58 -5.63 6.90
CA ILE A 55 14.93 -5.58 7.46
C ILE A 55 14.83 -5.80 8.96
N GLU A 56 15.53 -6.80 9.48
CA GLU A 56 15.56 -7.10 10.91
C GLU A 56 16.56 -6.18 11.61
N THR A 57 16.10 -5.48 12.63
CA THR A 57 16.93 -4.66 13.50
C THR A 57 17.60 -5.52 14.58
N LYS A 58 18.62 -4.99 15.25
CA LYS A 58 19.34 -5.72 16.33
C LYS A 58 18.45 -6.11 17.50
N ASP A 59 17.40 -5.38 17.76
CA ASP A 59 16.39 -5.63 18.80
C ASP A 59 15.23 -6.53 18.34
N GLY A 60 15.33 -7.13 17.13
CA GLY A 60 14.38 -8.10 16.61
C GLY A 60 13.14 -7.48 15.96
N ARG A 61 13.02 -6.14 15.86
CA ARG A 61 11.95 -5.48 15.12
C ARG A 61 12.19 -5.63 13.62
N ARG A 62 11.11 -5.56 12.84
CA ARG A 62 11.15 -5.60 11.38
C ARG A 62 10.77 -4.24 10.82
N LYS A 63 11.63 -3.67 9.97
CA LYS A 63 11.37 -2.41 9.29
C LYS A 63 11.09 -2.66 7.81
N PRO A 64 9.99 -2.17 7.27
CA PRO A 64 9.66 -2.33 5.86
C PRO A 64 10.52 -1.42 4.99
N ALA A 65 10.92 -1.95 3.85
CA ALA A 65 11.67 -1.25 2.81
C ALA A 65 11.21 -1.73 1.43
N GLU A 66 11.26 -0.86 0.45
CA GLU A 66 10.86 -1.14 -0.92
C GLU A 66 12.06 -1.14 -1.85
N VAL A 67 12.12 -2.09 -2.78
CA VAL A 67 13.18 -2.14 -3.80
C VAL A 67 12.96 -1.03 -4.83
N GLN A 68 13.88 -0.07 -4.88
CA GLN A 68 13.79 1.06 -5.80
C GLN A 68 14.63 0.86 -7.07
N ALA A 69 15.80 0.26 -6.96
CA ALA A 69 16.72 0.12 -8.08
C ALA A 69 17.73 -1.01 -7.85
N PHE A 70 18.46 -1.34 -8.90
CA PHE A 70 19.59 -2.25 -8.86
C PHE A 70 20.86 -1.57 -9.36
N LYS A 71 21.99 -1.85 -8.70
CA LYS A 71 23.33 -1.45 -9.13
C LYS A 71 24.20 -2.70 -9.21
N GLY A 72 24.28 -3.31 -10.40
CA GLY A 72 24.86 -4.63 -10.57
C GLY A 72 24.08 -5.68 -9.77
N GLU A 73 24.75 -6.42 -8.91
CA GLU A 73 24.15 -7.46 -8.05
C GLU A 73 23.56 -6.92 -6.73
N VAL A 74 23.64 -5.61 -6.52
CA VAL A 74 23.18 -4.97 -5.29
C VAL A 74 21.84 -4.30 -5.52
N ALA A 75 20.83 -4.65 -4.72
CA ALA A 75 19.54 -3.97 -4.68
C ALA A 75 19.63 -2.74 -3.78
N GLN A 76 19.06 -1.63 -4.22
CA GLN A 76 18.87 -0.43 -3.42
C GLN A 76 17.43 -0.39 -2.93
N LEU A 77 17.25 -0.46 -1.62
CA LEU A 77 15.97 -0.42 -0.93
C LEU A 77 15.79 0.95 -0.28
N LEU A 78 14.59 1.48 -0.38
CA LEU A 78 14.17 2.68 0.35
C LEU A 78 13.42 2.25 1.61
N LEU A 79 13.88 2.70 2.77
CA LEU A 79 13.16 2.52 4.04
C LEU A 79 11.88 3.34 4.02
N LEU A 80 10.77 2.73 4.43
CA LEU A 80 9.47 3.42 4.55
C LEU A 80 9.34 4.18 5.88
N TYR A 81 10.24 3.92 6.82
CA TYR A 81 10.37 4.60 8.12
C TYR A 81 11.84 4.93 8.38
N ASP A 82 12.15 5.34 9.61
CA ASP A 82 13.53 5.61 10.04
C ASP A 82 14.43 4.37 9.97
N GLY A 83 15.76 4.58 9.90
CA GLY A 83 16.76 3.52 9.86
C GLY A 83 17.32 3.10 11.22
N GLU A 84 16.69 3.51 12.32
CA GLU A 84 17.18 3.20 13.68
C GLU A 84 17.24 1.68 13.92
N GLY A 85 18.34 1.22 14.47
CA GLY A 85 18.58 -0.21 14.78
C GLY A 85 19.00 -1.06 13.58
N ILE A 86 19.04 -0.51 12.35
CA ILE A 86 19.57 -1.20 11.17
C ILE A 86 21.10 -0.98 11.13
N GLY A 87 21.82 -2.05 10.87
CA GLY A 87 23.27 -2.00 10.71
C GLY A 87 23.74 -2.89 9.56
N GLN A 88 25.03 -2.80 9.26
CA GLN A 88 25.67 -3.73 8.34
C GLN A 88 25.50 -5.15 8.86
N GLY A 89 25.12 -6.09 7.99
CA GLY A 89 24.83 -7.47 8.35
C GLY A 89 23.40 -7.72 8.85
N SER A 90 22.54 -6.68 9.03
CA SER A 90 21.11 -6.88 9.33
C SER A 90 20.47 -7.77 8.28
N LEU A 91 19.65 -8.73 8.71
CA LEU A 91 18.97 -9.66 7.81
C LEU A 91 17.86 -8.95 7.03
N VAL A 92 17.76 -9.30 5.77
CA VAL A 92 16.71 -8.80 4.86
C VAL A 92 15.95 -9.98 4.28
N THR A 93 14.64 -9.92 4.36
CA THR A 93 13.74 -10.93 3.80
C THR A 93 12.81 -10.27 2.79
N SER A 94 12.76 -10.77 1.55
CA SER A 94 11.78 -10.33 0.56
C SER A 94 10.43 -10.98 0.81
N THR A 95 9.35 -10.26 0.46
CA THR A 95 8.00 -10.82 0.39
C THR A 95 7.66 -11.36 -1.00
N GLY A 96 8.50 -11.06 -2.03
CA GLY A 96 8.25 -11.42 -3.43
C GLY A 96 7.07 -10.67 -4.07
N ARG A 97 6.49 -9.70 -3.39
CA ARG A 97 5.31 -8.94 -3.84
C ARG A 97 5.41 -7.48 -3.44
N PRO A 98 4.74 -6.58 -4.18
CA PRO A 98 4.69 -5.17 -3.82
C PRO A 98 3.89 -4.94 -2.53
N ILE A 99 3.91 -3.69 -2.04
CA ILE A 99 3.09 -3.28 -0.91
C ILE A 99 1.63 -3.41 -1.29
N THR A 100 0.88 -4.21 -0.55
CA THR A 100 -0.57 -4.38 -0.71
C THR A 100 -1.31 -3.97 0.54
N ILE A 101 -2.49 -3.38 0.38
CA ILE A 101 -3.37 -2.99 1.47
C ILE A 101 -4.74 -3.67 1.31
N PRO A 102 -5.42 -3.96 2.43
CA PRO A 102 -6.80 -4.43 2.37
C PRO A 102 -7.71 -3.26 2.00
N VAL A 103 -8.62 -3.47 1.03
CA VAL A 103 -9.61 -2.47 0.61
C VAL A 103 -11.03 -3.03 0.74
N GLY A 104 -11.95 -2.17 1.15
CA GLY A 104 -13.37 -2.49 1.36
C GLY A 104 -14.08 -1.41 2.16
N ASP A 105 -15.39 -1.53 2.30
CA ASP A 105 -16.25 -0.56 3.00
C ASP A 105 -15.89 -0.39 4.49
N PHE A 106 -15.23 -1.41 5.08
CA PHE A 106 -14.74 -1.35 6.46
C PHE A 106 -13.69 -0.26 6.70
N LEU A 107 -13.13 0.32 5.64
CA LEU A 107 -12.19 1.45 5.73
C LEU A 107 -12.88 2.81 5.86
N LEU A 108 -14.17 2.90 5.58
CA LEU A 108 -14.92 4.14 5.69
C LEU A 108 -14.91 4.64 7.14
N GLY A 109 -14.52 5.89 7.33
CA GLY A 109 -14.38 6.50 8.66
C GLY A 109 -13.23 5.97 9.51
N ARG A 110 -12.29 5.22 8.93
CA ARG A 110 -11.11 4.65 9.61
C ARG A 110 -9.84 5.40 9.20
N LEU A 111 -8.86 5.38 10.09
CA LEU A 111 -7.53 5.91 9.84
C LEU A 111 -6.53 4.77 9.83
N ILE A 112 -5.85 4.60 8.70
CA ILE A 112 -4.83 3.56 8.49
C ILE A 112 -3.49 4.18 8.08
N ASN A 113 -2.39 3.49 8.37
CA ASN A 113 -1.07 3.84 7.87
C ASN A 113 -0.89 3.34 6.41
N PRO A 114 0.20 3.72 5.71
CA PRO A 114 0.47 3.27 4.34
C PRO A 114 0.62 1.74 4.18
N MET A 115 0.79 1.01 5.27
CA MET A 115 0.85 -0.46 5.28
C MET A 115 -0.53 -1.12 5.49
N GLY A 116 -1.62 -0.31 5.58
CA GLY A 116 -2.97 -0.80 5.83
C GLY A 116 -3.27 -1.14 7.29
N GLU A 117 -2.42 -0.76 8.23
CA GLU A 117 -2.62 -1.00 9.66
C GLU A 117 -3.41 0.14 10.31
N PRO A 118 -4.37 -0.14 11.20
CA PRO A 118 -5.15 0.89 11.86
C PRO A 118 -4.31 1.71 12.83
N ILE A 119 -4.43 3.05 12.76
CA ILE A 119 -3.77 4.00 13.67
C ILE A 119 -4.78 4.82 14.48
N ASP A 120 -6.06 4.52 14.35
CA ASP A 120 -7.17 5.14 15.12
C ASP A 120 -7.46 4.44 16.45
N GLY A 121 -6.62 3.48 16.84
CA GLY A 121 -6.75 2.73 18.11
C GLY A 121 -7.87 1.68 18.12
N LYS A 122 -8.54 1.43 16.99
CA LYS A 122 -9.61 0.43 16.85
C LYS A 122 -9.11 -0.75 16.03
N PRO A 123 -9.45 -2.01 16.36
CA PRO A 123 -9.11 -3.16 15.53
C PRO A 123 -9.76 -3.02 14.14
N LEU A 124 -9.08 -3.52 13.12
CA LEU A 124 -9.57 -3.56 11.75
C LEU A 124 -9.91 -5.00 11.39
N ASP A 125 -11.20 -5.27 11.12
CA ASP A 125 -11.63 -6.56 10.60
C ASP A 125 -11.46 -6.56 9.08
N THR A 126 -10.51 -7.34 8.60
CA THR A 126 -10.21 -7.48 7.17
C THR A 126 -10.85 -8.72 6.54
N THR A 127 -11.83 -9.34 7.21
CA THR A 127 -12.56 -10.50 6.69
C THR A 127 -13.29 -10.09 5.40
N GLY A 128 -13.01 -10.79 4.31
CA GLY A 128 -13.58 -10.46 2.99
C GLY A 128 -12.94 -9.28 2.28
N ALA A 129 -11.83 -8.73 2.79
CA ALA A 129 -11.10 -7.65 2.13
C ALA A 129 -10.51 -8.10 0.79
N THR A 130 -10.55 -7.20 -0.19
CA THR A 130 -9.78 -7.35 -1.42
C THR A 130 -8.41 -6.72 -1.22
N TRP A 131 -7.35 -7.51 -1.38
CA TRP A 131 -5.97 -6.99 -1.29
C TRP A 131 -5.56 -6.35 -2.61
N ARG A 132 -5.17 -5.09 -2.58
CA ARG A 132 -4.71 -4.36 -3.76
C ARG A 132 -3.32 -3.77 -3.55
N PRO A 133 -2.47 -3.77 -4.59
CA PRO A 133 -1.20 -3.05 -4.51
C PRO A 133 -1.46 -1.55 -4.33
N VAL A 134 -0.60 -0.90 -3.55
CA VAL A 134 -0.66 0.55 -3.31
C VAL A 134 -0.39 1.31 -4.61
N GLU A 135 0.54 0.80 -5.41
CA GLU A 135 0.80 1.32 -6.74
C GLU A 135 0.07 0.47 -7.79
N GLY A 136 -0.65 1.14 -8.68
CA GLY A 136 -1.33 0.52 -9.81
C GLY A 136 -1.24 1.39 -11.05
N PRO A 137 -1.38 0.81 -12.25
CA PRO A 137 -1.43 1.60 -13.47
C PRO A 137 -2.65 2.52 -13.44
N PRO A 138 -2.49 3.79 -13.86
CA PRO A 138 -3.64 4.69 -14.00
C PRO A 138 -4.58 4.15 -15.09
N PRO A 139 -5.90 4.40 -14.98
CA PRO A 139 -6.85 4.03 -16.01
C PRO A 139 -6.49 4.72 -17.33
N GLY A 140 -6.63 3.99 -18.43
CA GLY A 140 -6.41 4.50 -19.78
C GLY A 140 -7.31 5.70 -20.11
N PRO A 141 -6.96 6.52 -21.12
CA PRO A 141 -7.77 7.69 -21.48
C PRO A 141 -9.21 7.34 -21.85
N PHE A 142 -9.43 6.18 -22.48
CA PHE A 142 -10.76 5.70 -22.89
C PHE A 142 -11.54 4.99 -21.77
N GLU A 143 -10.87 4.60 -20.71
CA GLU A 143 -11.50 3.97 -19.54
C GLU A 143 -12.03 5.00 -18.54
N ARG A 144 -11.64 6.26 -18.69
CA ARG A 144 -12.08 7.34 -17.82
C ARG A 144 -13.49 7.79 -18.21
N PRO A 145 -14.48 7.68 -17.31
CA PRO A 145 -15.82 8.17 -17.59
C PRO A 145 -15.80 9.71 -17.78
N ILE A 146 -16.73 10.20 -18.59
CA ILE A 146 -17.00 11.64 -18.72
C ILE A 146 -17.63 12.09 -17.40
N ILE A 147 -17.18 13.23 -16.88
CA ILE A 147 -17.73 13.82 -15.67
C ILE A 147 -19.11 14.42 -16.00
N THR A 148 -20.15 13.88 -15.37
CA THR A 148 -21.55 14.29 -15.59
C THR A 148 -22.25 14.77 -14.31
N GLU A 149 -21.69 14.44 -13.13
CA GLU A 149 -22.27 14.77 -11.84
C GLU A 149 -21.59 15.99 -11.22
N VAL A 150 -22.40 16.90 -10.67
CA VAL A 150 -21.91 18.08 -9.97
C VAL A 150 -21.49 17.68 -8.56
N PHE A 151 -20.31 18.15 -8.15
CA PHE A 151 -19.80 18.01 -6.80
C PHE A 151 -20.04 19.31 -6.02
N SER A 152 -20.86 19.25 -4.98
CA SER A 152 -21.08 20.39 -4.07
C SER A 152 -19.95 20.47 -3.06
N THR A 153 -19.27 21.61 -3.02
CA THR A 153 -18.20 21.88 -2.05
C THR A 153 -18.70 22.38 -0.70
N GLY A 154 -19.96 22.81 -0.64
CA GLY A 154 -20.55 23.50 0.50
C GLY A 154 -19.98 24.90 0.74
N VAL A 155 -19.14 25.41 -0.16
CA VAL A 155 -18.60 26.77 -0.14
C VAL A 155 -19.33 27.61 -1.19
N ARG A 156 -20.24 28.47 -0.76
CA ARG A 156 -21.13 29.26 -1.64
C ARG A 156 -20.41 29.97 -2.78
N ALA A 157 -19.26 30.54 -2.53
CA ALA A 157 -18.49 31.27 -3.54
C ALA A 157 -17.98 30.33 -4.66
N ILE A 158 -17.67 29.09 -4.32
CA ILE A 158 -17.25 28.08 -5.30
C ILE A 158 -18.48 27.55 -6.03
N ASP A 159 -19.48 27.07 -5.30
CA ASP A 159 -20.65 26.41 -5.86
C ASP A 159 -21.49 27.35 -6.77
N SER A 160 -21.48 28.67 -6.50
CA SER A 160 -22.20 29.64 -7.32
C SER A 160 -21.43 30.16 -8.54
N CYS A 161 -20.09 30.16 -8.50
CA CYS A 161 -19.26 30.77 -9.55
C CYS A 161 -18.43 29.77 -10.34
N MET A 162 -18.19 28.59 -9.80
CA MET A 162 -17.30 27.57 -10.39
C MET A 162 -17.91 26.18 -10.17
N THR A 163 -18.64 25.67 -11.15
CA THR A 163 -19.16 24.30 -11.06
C THR A 163 -18.03 23.29 -11.05
N MET A 164 -18.00 22.46 -10.01
CA MET A 164 -17.08 21.35 -9.88
C MET A 164 -17.82 20.03 -10.18
N GLY A 165 -17.12 19.08 -10.75
CA GLY A 165 -17.68 17.76 -11.05
C GLY A 165 -17.05 16.64 -10.19
N CYS A 166 -17.81 15.60 -9.91
CA CYS A 166 -17.32 14.41 -9.24
C CYS A 166 -16.19 13.76 -10.02
N GLY A 167 -15.02 13.58 -9.39
CA GLY A 167 -13.81 13.07 -10.04
C GLY A 167 -12.96 14.10 -10.76
N GLN A 168 -13.37 15.39 -10.77
CA GLN A 168 -12.57 16.46 -11.35
C GLN A 168 -11.30 16.74 -10.53
N ARG A 169 -10.18 16.95 -11.22
CA ARG A 169 -8.93 17.38 -10.59
C ARG A 169 -8.87 18.91 -10.57
N LEU A 170 -8.70 19.46 -9.38
CA LEU A 170 -8.61 20.90 -9.15
C LEU A 170 -7.31 21.26 -8.50
N GLY A 171 -6.73 22.38 -8.92
CA GLY A 171 -5.56 22.98 -8.30
C GLY A 171 -5.95 24.24 -7.52
N LEU A 172 -5.54 24.32 -6.25
CA LEU A 172 -5.67 25.50 -5.43
C LEU A 172 -4.30 26.17 -5.28
N PHE A 173 -4.10 27.25 -6.03
CA PHE A 173 -2.84 27.98 -6.07
C PHE A 173 -3.01 29.31 -5.33
N ALA A 174 -2.14 29.55 -4.35
CA ALA A 174 -2.18 30.79 -3.57
C ALA A 174 -0.84 31.02 -2.88
N GLY A 175 -0.54 32.25 -2.56
CA GLY A 175 0.61 32.64 -1.74
C GLY A 175 0.57 32.04 -0.33
N SER A 176 1.62 32.24 0.44
CA SER A 176 1.66 31.82 1.84
C SER A 176 0.70 32.67 2.68
N GLY A 177 -0.01 32.07 3.63
CA GLY A 177 -0.83 32.77 4.62
C GLY A 177 -2.21 33.26 4.15
N VAL A 178 -2.61 33.04 2.89
CA VAL A 178 -3.89 33.53 2.34
C VAL A 178 -5.11 32.65 2.60
N GLY A 179 -4.99 31.60 3.42
CA GLY A 179 -6.13 30.77 3.79
C GLY A 179 -6.35 29.52 2.93
N LYS A 180 -5.36 29.08 2.12
CA LYS A 180 -5.46 27.88 1.29
C LYS A 180 -5.86 26.62 2.09
N SER A 181 -5.18 26.34 3.18
CA SER A 181 -5.49 25.19 4.06
C SER A 181 -6.84 25.33 4.74
N THR A 182 -7.26 26.57 5.07
CA THR A 182 -8.58 26.84 5.62
C THR A 182 -9.68 26.52 4.63
N LEU A 183 -9.50 26.92 3.35
CA LEU A 183 -10.46 26.63 2.30
C LEU A 183 -10.56 25.13 2.02
N LEU A 184 -9.43 24.40 1.97
CA LEU A 184 -9.45 22.94 1.85
C LEU A 184 -10.20 22.28 3.01
N GLY A 185 -9.97 22.76 4.26
CA GLY A 185 -10.69 22.26 5.42
C GLY A 185 -12.20 22.62 5.41
N MET A 186 -12.60 23.73 4.81
CA MET A 186 -14.02 24.07 4.59
C MET A 186 -14.66 23.10 3.60
N ILE A 187 -14.03 22.84 2.47
CA ILE A 187 -14.52 21.89 1.47
C ILE A 187 -14.65 20.50 2.10
N ALA A 188 -13.60 20.00 2.76
CA ALA A 188 -13.61 18.67 3.37
C ALA A 188 -14.70 18.48 4.45
N ARG A 189 -15.13 19.56 5.13
CA ARG A 189 -16.19 19.47 6.15
C ARG A 189 -17.60 19.65 5.61
N ASN A 190 -17.76 20.33 4.49
CA ASN A 190 -19.08 20.77 4.02
C ASN A 190 -19.48 20.12 2.68
N SER A 191 -18.58 19.35 2.05
CA SER A 191 -18.90 18.60 0.83
C SER A 191 -19.75 17.36 1.14
N ASP A 192 -20.48 16.90 0.15
CA ASP A 192 -21.31 15.68 0.19
C ASP A 192 -20.48 14.39 -0.11
N ALA A 193 -19.17 14.40 0.15
CA ALA A 193 -18.26 13.30 -0.11
C ALA A 193 -18.13 12.34 1.07
#